data_7fb5ec8b65bac161880017d7b311ecb1
#
_entry.id   7fb5ec8b65bac161880017d7b311ecb1
#
_cell.length_a   1.000
_cell.length_b   1.000
_cell.length_c   1.000
_cell.angle_alpha   90.00
_cell.angle_beta   90.00
_cell.angle_gamma   90.00
#
_symmetry.space_group_name_H-M   'P 1'
#
loop_
_entity.id
_entity.type
_entity.pdbx_description
1 polymer ?
#
loop_
_entity_poly.entity_id
_entity_poly.type
_entity_poly.pdbx_seq_one_letter_code
_entity_poly.pdbx_strand_id
1 'polypeptide(L)'
;MKSPLRYQFSEYDCGPTTMLNAVSYLFEREEIPPEIIRNVMLYSLDCYSKKGEPGRAGTSRMAMMFLSNWLDGFGRATNLPLSSQYLSGKSVYIGQESFINDALHRGGVAVVRLFYDVEHYALLTGETADGSILMFDPWYVPEASDEFQGTGIAMTLQHPKAYNRIVPAACFNREENAPYALGPIEDREAVLLFNERTKKTAQDTIEYFI
;
A
#
# COMPACT_ATOMS: atom_id res chain seq x y z
N MET A 1 -14.62 -12.08 9.62
CA MET A 1 -15.32 -11.39 8.52
C MET A 1 -14.46 -10.22 8.01
N LYS A 2 -14.18 -10.12 6.69
CA LYS A 2 -13.44 -9.01 6.08
C LYS A 2 -14.19 -7.68 6.24
N SER A 3 -13.49 -6.67 6.78
CA SER A 3 -14.00 -5.29 6.86
C SER A 3 -13.77 -4.54 5.54
N PRO A 4 -14.61 -3.55 5.21
CA PRO A 4 -14.27 -2.59 4.17
C PRO A 4 -12.98 -1.84 4.49
N LEU A 5 -12.19 -1.50 3.47
CA LEU A 5 -11.03 -0.64 3.61
C LEU A 5 -11.49 0.79 3.94
N ARG A 6 -10.66 1.52 4.62
CA ARG A 6 -11.02 2.83 5.21
C ARG A 6 -10.37 3.96 4.44
N TYR A 7 -11.10 5.05 4.35
CA TYR A 7 -10.55 6.32 3.93
C TYR A 7 -9.86 7.01 5.11
N GLN A 8 -8.87 7.86 4.82
CA GLN A 8 -8.18 8.65 5.82
C GLN A 8 -9.10 9.70 6.45
N PHE A 9 -8.80 10.09 7.67
CA PHE A 9 -9.61 11.05 8.44
C PHE A 9 -9.15 12.49 8.27
N SER A 10 -7.90 12.70 7.90
CA SER A 10 -7.27 14.00 7.74
C SER A 10 -6.39 14.04 6.51
N GLU A 11 -5.80 15.18 6.21
CA GLU A 11 -4.84 15.35 5.11
C GLU A 11 -3.50 14.65 5.36
N TYR A 12 -3.26 14.10 6.57
CA TYR A 12 -1.94 13.65 6.99
C TYR A 12 -1.84 12.15 7.28
N ASP A 13 -2.95 11.45 7.44
CA ASP A 13 -2.99 10.07 7.94
C ASP A 13 -3.09 8.99 6.84
N CYS A 14 -2.67 9.31 5.61
CA CYS A 14 -2.59 8.32 4.52
C CYS A 14 -1.69 7.13 4.89
N GLY A 15 -0.53 7.36 5.52
CA GLY A 15 0.41 6.33 5.96
C GLY A 15 -0.22 5.29 6.90
N PRO A 16 -0.64 5.69 8.13
CA PRO A 16 -1.27 4.76 9.07
C PRO A 16 -2.54 4.12 8.52
N THR A 17 -3.38 4.87 7.82
CA THR A 17 -4.60 4.34 7.22
C THR A 17 -4.29 3.25 6.19
N THR A 18 -3.30 3.46 5.32
CA THR A 18 -2.91 2.47 4.31
C THR A 18 -2.29 1.23 4.96
N MET A 19 -1.45 1.37 6.00
CA MET A 19 -0.91 0.22 6.74
C MET A 19 -2.00 -0.60 7.42
N LEU A 20 -2.98 0.04 8.06
CA LEU A 20 -4.13 -0.65 8.66
C LEU A 20 -5.05 -1.29 7.60
N ASN A 21 -5.20 -0.66 6.45
CA ASN A 21 -5.89 -1.24 5.30
C ASN A 21 -5.19 -2.49 4.79
N ALA A 22 -3.85 -2.50 4.70
CA ALA A 22 -3.08 -3.67 4.29
C ALA A 22 -3.34 -4.87 5.22
N VAL A 23 -3.30 -4.66 6.53
CA VAL A 23 -3.63 -5.71 7.51
C VAL A 23 -5.09 -6.14 7.40
N SER A 24 -6.03 -5.20 7.24
CA SER A 24 -7.47 -5.49 7.09
C SER A 24 -7.80 -6.24 5.80
N TYR A 25 -7.00 -6.04 4.75
CA TYR A 25 -7.13 -6.80 3.51
C TYR A 25 -6.67 -8.25 3.67
N LEU A 26 -5.55 -8.47 4.38
CA LEU A 26 -4.92 -9.79 4.52
C LEU A 26 -5.63 -10.67 5.57
N PHE A 27 -6.17 -10.09 6.63
CA PHE A 27 -6.73 -10.82 7.76
C PHE A 27 -8.20 -10.54 7.98
N GLU A 28 -8.90 -11.49 8.60
CA GLU A 28 -10.23 -11.26 9.10
C GLU A 28 -10.18 -10.33 10.33
N ARG A 29 -11.22 -9.54 10.53
CA ARG A 29 -11.27 -8.56 11.63
C ARG A 29 -10.98 -9.18 13.01
N GLU A 30 -11.46 -10.38 13.22
CA GLU A 30 -11.35 -11.14 14.47
C GLU A 30 -9.93 -11.66 14.72
N GLU A 31 -9.09 -11.69 13.69
CA GLU A 31 -7.69 -12.13 13.78
C GLU A 31 -6.73 -10.99 14.11
N ILE A 32 -7.14 -9.73 13.92
CA ILE A 32 -6.27 -8.56 14.05
C ILE A 32 -6.16 -8.15 15.53
N PRO A 33 -5.01 -8.33 16.19
CA PRO A 33 -4.85 -7.95 17.58
C PRO A 33 -4.76 -6.41 17.73
N PRO A 34 -5.25 -5.86 18.85
CA PRO A 34 -5.29 -4.42 19.08
C PRO A 34 -3.91 -3.76 19.10
N GLU A 35 -2.85 -4.52 19.38
CA GLU A 35 -1.46 -4.06 19.35
C GLU A 35 -1.05 -3.54 17.98
N ILE A 36 -1.52 -4.15 16.89
CA ILE A 36 -1.24 -3.69 15.53
C ILE A 36 -1.82 -2.29 15.33
N ILE A 37 -3.10 -2.10 15.66
CA ILE A 37 -3.77 -0.81 15.51
C ILE A 37 -3.05 0.26 16.34
N ARG A 38 -2.79 -0.07 17.61
CA ARG A 38 -2.12 0.83 18.55
C ARG A 38 -0.74 1.25 18.05
N ASN A 39 0.09 0.30 17.62
CA ASN A 39 1.48 0.61 17.25
C ASN A 39 1.57 1.29 15.88
N VAL A 40 0.74 0.92 14.90
CA VAL A 40 0.68 1.65 13.64
C VAL A 40 0.33 3.11 13.88
N MET A 41 -0.69 3.41 14.70
CA MET A 41 -1.06 4.79 15.01
C MET A 41 -0.02 5.52 15.86
N LEU A 42 0.64 4.83 16.79
CA LEU A 42 1.63 5.44 17.70
C LEU A 42 2.91 5.86 16.99
N TYR A 43 3.37 5.07 16.02
CA TYR A 43 4.65 5.28 15.35
C TYR A 43 4.53 5.93 13.97
N SER A 44 3.32 6.30 13.55
CA SER A 44 3.06 7.12 12.37
C SER A 44 2.91 8.58 12.74
N LEU A 45 2.71 9.43 11.74
CA LEU A 45 2.51 10.88 11.91
C LEU A 45 3.67 11.54 12.67
N ASP A 46 4.88 11.07 12.40
CA ASP A 46 6.12 11.48 13.06
C ASP A 46 6.75 12.74 12.44
N CYS A 47 6.25 13.20 11.29
CA CYS A 47 6.76 14.38 10.61
C CYS A 47 6.15 15.67 11.17
N TYR A 48 6.99 16.72 11.20
CA TYR A 48 6.60 18.05 11.67
C TYR A 48 6.35 18.98 10.50
N SER A 49 5.31 19.80 10.58
CA SER A 49 5.07 20.86 9.61
C SER A 49 6.22 21.90 9.62
N LYS A 50 6.28 22.74 8.59
CA LYS A 50 7.25 23.87 8.53
C LYS A 50 7.13 24.82 9.73
N LYS A 51 6.02 24.78 10.47
CA LYS A 51 5.76 25.57 11.69
C LYS A 51 6.10 24.80 12.98
N GLY A 52 6.64 23.57 12.87
CA GLY A 52 6.97 22.74 14.03
C GLY A 52 5.78 22.01 14.66
N GLU A 53 4.65 21.91 13.99
CA GLU A 53 3.46 21.21 14.48
C GLU A 53 3.62 19.70 14.24
N PRO A 54 3.52 18.84 15.27
CA PRO A 54 3.70 17.40 15.13
C PRO A 54 2.57 16.75 14.31
N GLY A 55 2.91 15.75 13.50
CA GLY A 55 1.97 14.97 12.69
C GLY A 55 1.38 15.68 11.48
N ARG A 56 1.67 16.96 11.29
CA ARG A 56 1.13 17.76 10.17
C ARG A 56 2.01 17.79 8.92
N ALA A 57 2.83 16.76 8.74
CA ALA A 57 3.56 16.50 7.50
C ALA A 57 3.59 14.99 7.20
N GLY A 58 2.59 14.26 7.71
CA GLY A 58 2.40 12.85 7.41
C GLY A 58 3.37 11.92 8.14
N THR A 59 3.68 10.80 7.49
CA THR A 59 4.49 9.68 8.01
C THR A 59 5.81 9.62 7.24
N SER A 60 6.93 9.57 7.97
CA SER A 60 8.26 9.49 7.36
C SER A 60 8.58 8.09 6.84
N ARG A 61 9.59 8.02 5.95
CA ARG A 61 10.19 6.76 5.47
C ARG A 61 10.73 5.92 6.63
N MET A 62 11.30 6.57 7.65
CA MET A 62 11.85 5.88 8.81
C MET A 62 10.75 5.22 9.65
N ALA A 63 9.61 5.89 9.81
CA ALA A 63 8.44 5.32 10.47
C ALA A 63 7.89 4.11 9.69
N MET A 64 7.77 4.21 8.37
CA MET A 64 7.29 3.09 7.52
C MET A 64 8.25 1.90 7.56
N MET A 65 9.56 2.14 7.49
CA MET A 65 10.58 1.09 7.64
C MET A 65 10.50 0.44 9.04
N PHE A 66 10.39 1.26 10.09
CA PHE A 66 10.24 0.75 11.47
C PHE A 66 8.98 -0.11 11.59
N LEU A 67 7.83 0.38 11.11
CA LEU A 67 6.56 -0.36 11.16
C LEU A 67 6.63 -1.68 10.40
N SER A 68 7.25 -1.71 9.22
CA SER A 68 7.47 -2.94 8.47
C SER A 68 8.26 -3.97 9.29
N ASN A 69 9.39 -3.57 9.86
CA ASN A 69 10.23 -4.45 10.70
C ASN A 69 9.50 -4.88 11.97
N TRP A 70 8.76 -3.97 12.60
CA TRP A 70 7.97 -4.29 13.79
C TRP A 70 6.86 -5.30 13.49
N LEU A 71 6.12 -5.13 12.40
CA LEU A 71 5.06 -6.05 11.98
C LEU A 71 5.62 -7.45 11.68
N ASP A 72 6.75 -7.55 10.99
CA ASP A 72 7.43 -8.81 10.71
C ASP A 72 7.89 -9.50 12.01
N GLY A 73 8.50 -8.74 12.92
CA GLY A 73 8.90 -9.23 14.24
C GLY A 73 7.70 -9.66 15.10
N PHE A 74 6.61 -8.90 15.05
CA PHE A 74 5.37 -9.21 15.76
C PHE A 74 4.75 -10.51 15.24
N GLY A 75 4.68 -10.67 13.91
CA GLY A 75 4.19 -11.91 13.28
C GLY A 75 4.99 -13.14 13.71
N ARG A 76 6.34 -13.04 13.77
CA ARG A 76 7.22 -14.13 14.23
C ARG A 76 7.08 -14.42 15.73
N ALA A 77 6.78 -13.42 16.54
CA ALA A 77 6.67 -13.56 18.00
C ALA A 77 5.28 -13.98 18.48
N THR A 78 4.27 -13.93 17.61
CA THR A 78 2.87 -14.23 17.92
C THR A 78 2.30 -15.32 17.02
N ASN A 79 1.04 -15.68 17.23
CA ASN A 79 0.33 -16.63 16.36
C ASN A 79 -0.28 -15.96 15.11
N LEU A 80 -0.08 -14.67 14.90
CA LEU A 80 -0.54 -14.00 13.69
C LEU A 80 0.45 -14.27 12.55
N PRO A 81 0.05 -14.95 11.47
CA PRO A 81 0.96 -15.34 10.38
C PRO A 81 1.20 -14.15 9.42
N LEU A 82 1.62 -13.03 9.97
CA LEU A 82 1.95 -11.81 9.25
C LEU A 82 3.45 -11.74 9.00
N SER A 83 3.85 -11.54 7.74
CA SER A 83 5.21 -11.14 7.40
C SER A 83 5.21 -9.81 6.65
N SER A 84 6.31 -9.08 6.77
CA SER A 84 6.48 -7.77 6.15
C SER A 84 7.91 -7.56 5.68
N GLN A 85 8.06 -6.88 4.56
CA GLN A 85 9.36 -6.53 3.98
C GLN A 85 9.34 -5.09 3.49
N TYR A 86 10.31 -4.29 3.93
CA TYR A 86 10.51 -2.93 3.43
C TYR A 86 11.41 -2.94 2.19
N LEU A 87 11.02 -2.20 1.17
CA LEU A 87 11.75 -1.99 -0.07
C LEU A 87 12.04 -0.49 -0.24
N SER A 88 13.16 -0.17 -0.89
CA SER A 88 13.50 1.21 -1.25
C SER A 88 14.32 1.29 -2.53
N GLY A 89 14.33 2.47 -3.14
CA GLY A 89 15.15 2.77 -4.30
C GLY A 89 14.81 1.90 -5.51
N LYS A 90 15.83 1.33 -6.13
CA LYS A 90 15.73 0.53 -7.38
C LYS A 90 14.82 -0.71 -7.27
N SER A 91 14.57 -1.20 -6.05
CA SER A 91 13.70 -2.35 -5.81
C SER A 91 12.21 -2.02 -5.89
N VAL A 92 11.87 -0.72 -5.99
CA VAL A 92 10.48 -0.23 -6.01
C VAL A 92 10.12 0.21 -7.42
N TYR A 93 9.45 -0.66 -8.15
CA TYR A 93 8.90 -0.41 -9.49
C TYR A 93 7.78 -1.40 -9.79
N ILE A 94 6.97 -1.11 -10.81
CA ILE A 94 5.93 -2.00 -11.31
C ILE A 94 6.43 -2.64 -12.61
N GLY A 95 6.39 -3.97 -12.68
CA GLY A 95 6.83 -4.75 -13.86
C GLY A 95 6.96 -6.23 -13.54
N GLN A 96 7.13 -7.06 -14.58
CA GLN A 96 7.09 -8.54 -14.46
C GLN A 96 8.07 -9.14 -13.44
N GLU A 97 9.25 -8.53 -13.29
CA GLU A 97 10.29 -9.02 -12.37
C GLU A 97 10.33 -8.22 -11.06
N SER A 98 9.33 -7.37 -10.80
CA SER A 98 9.34 -6.55 -9.59
C SER A 98 8.89 -7.35 -8.37
N PHE A 99 9.48 -7.03 -7.22
CA PHE A 99 9.06 -7.59 -5.93
C PHE A 99 7.61 -7.22 -5.60
N ILE A 100 7.12 -6.08 -6.10
CA ILE A 100 5.73 -5.65 -5.89
C ILE A 100 4.78 -6.57 -6.67
N ASN A 101 5.00 -6.79 -7.98
CA ASN A 101 4.14 -7.68 -8.76
C ASN A 101 4.22 -9.12 -8.26
N ASP A 102 5.42 -9.64 -7.89
CA ASP A 102 5.55 -10.96 -7.25
C ASP A 102 4.70 -11.04 -5.97
N ALA A 103 4.76 -10.00 -5.12
CA ALA A 103 3.95 -9.98 -3.91
C ALA A 103 2.44 -10.03 -4.20
N LEU A 104 1.97 -9.25 -5.17
CA LEU A 104 0.55 -9.23 -5.56
C LEU A 104 0.09 -10.59 -6.12
N HIS A 105 0.89 -11.21 -6.99
CA HIS A 105 0.60 -12.54 -7.56
C HIS A 105 0.54 -13.63 -6.49
N ARG A 106 1.34 -13.50 -5.44
CA ARG A 106 1.37 -14.44 -4.32
C ARG A 106 0.32 -14.17 -3.25
N GLY A 107 -0.60 -13.25 -3.49
CA GLY A 107 -1.69 -12.93 -2.57
C GLY A 107 -1.29 -12.01 -1.41
N GLY A 108 -0.12 -11.37 -1.54
CA GLY A 108 0.29 -10.26 -0.68
C GLY A 108 -0.28 -8.92 -1.14
N VAL A 109 0.14 -7.87 -0.47
CA VAL A 109 -0.19 -6.47 -0.81
C VAL A 109 1.05 -5.59 -0.68
N ALA A 110 1.02 -4.42 -1.32
CA ALA A 110 2.08 -3.44 -1.19
C ALA A 110 1.53 -2.08 -0.77
N VAL A 111 2.05 -1.52 0.32
CA VAL A 111 1.89 -0.12 0.67
C VAL A 111 2.99 0.65 -0.05
N VAL A 112 2.64 1.57 -0.93
CA VAL A 112 3.61 2.33 -1.73
C VAL A 112 3.50 3.82 -1.46
N ARG A 113 4.63 4.51 -1.45
CA ARG A 113 4.66 5.98 -1.52
C ARG A 113 4.67 6.39 -2.99
N LEU A 114 3.80 7.30 -3.33
CA LEU A 114 3.60 7.82 -4.68
C LEU A 114 3.16 9.29 -4.62
N PHE A 115 2.98 9.92 -5.76
CA PHE A 115 2.46 11.28 -5.84
C PHE A 115 0.94 11.31 -6.08
N TYR A 116 0.29 12.18 -5.33
CA TYR A 116 -1.05 12.67 -5.56
C TYR A 116 -1.06 14.16 -5.17
N ASP A 117 -0.59 15.03 -6.05
CA ASP A 117 -0.15 16.41 -5.80
C ASP A 117 1.03 16.51 -4.84
N VAL A 118 0.95 15.80 -3.73
CA VAL A 118 1.99 15.64 -2.71
C VAL A 118 2.35 14.16 -2.55
N GLU A 119 3.37 13.88 -1.77
CA GLU A 119 3.71 12.51 -1.36
C GLU A 119 2.54 11.88 -0.60
N HIS A 120 2.14 10.70 -1.02
CA HIS A 120 0.96 10.00 -0.56
C HIS A 120 1.17 8.50 -0.48
N TYR A 121 0.54 7.83 0.48
CA TYR A 121 0.58 6.37 0.59
C TYR A 121 -0.72 5.76 0.09
N ALA A 122 -0.61 4.76 -0.77
CA ALA A 122 -1.72 3.96 -1.28
C ALA A 122 -1.43 2.45 -1.19
N LEU A 123 -2.48 1.65 -1.21
CA LEU A 123 -2.41 0.20 -1.08
C LEU A 123 -2.63 -0.47 -2.45
N LEU A 124 -1.64 -1.23 -2.91
CA LEU A 124 -1.78 -2.10 -4.09
C LEU A 124 -2.26 -3.47 -3.62
N THR A 125 -3.33 -3.99 -4.23
CA THR A 125 -4.02 -5.20 -3.78
C THR A 125 -4.06 -6.31 -4.82
N GLY A 126 -3.69 -6.03 -6.06
CA GLY A 126 -3.69 -7.03 -7.13
C GLY A 126 -3.35 -6.44 -8.48
N GLU A 127 -3.42 -7.28 -9.50
CA GLU A 127 -3.19 -6.95 -10.89
C GLU A 127 -4.32 -7.51 -11.74
N THR A 128 -4.72 -6.79 -12.77
CA THR A 128 -5.71 -7.23 -13.76
C THR A 128 -5.02 -8.01 -14.87
N ALA A 129 -5.80 -8.72 -15.69
CA ALA A 129 -5.26 -9.51 -16.82
C ALA A 129 -4.52 -8.67 -17.89
N ASP A 130 -4.80 -7.37 -17.97
CA ASP A 130 -4.13 -6.43 -18.87
C ASP A 130 -2.91 -5.75 -18.22
N GLY A 131 -2.53 -6.14 -17.01
CA GLY A 131 -1.37 -5.60 -16.28
C GLY A 131 -1.62 -4.29 -15.56
N SER A 132 -2.86 -3.81 -15.49
CA SER A 132 -3.21 -2.66 -14.64
C SER A 132 -3.25 -3.06 -13.17
N ILE A 133 -2.92 -2.14 -12.29
CA ILE A 133 -2.83 -2.39 -10.84
C ILE A 133 -4.15 -2.03 -10.15
N LEU A 134 -4.66 -2.95 -9.34
CA LEU A 134 -5.77 -2.72 -8.42
C LEU A 134 -5.24 -2.01 -7.18
N MET A 135 -5.72 -0.80 -6.93
CA MET A 135 -5.21 0.05 -5.86
C MET A 135 -6.35 0.58 -5.00
N PHE A 136 -6.16 0.60 -3.69
CA PHE A 136 -7.01 1.35 -2.78
C PHE A 136 -6.28 2.62 -2.34
N ASP A 137 -6.79 3.75 -2.80
CA ASP A 137 -6.35 5.07 -2.36
C ASP A 137 -7.19 5.47 -1.14
N PRO A 138 -6.57 5.75 0.03
CA PRO A 138 -7.30 6.20 1.21
C PRO A 138 -7.88 7.61 1.09
N TRP A 139 -7.45 8.41 0.09
CA TRP A 139 -8.03 9.70 -0.18
C TRP A 139 -9.39 9.55 -0.86
N TYR A 140 -10.44 9.99 -0.18
CA TYR A 140 -11.80 9.90 -0.71
C TYR A 140 -12.06 10.99 -1.75
N VAL A 141 -12.45 10.56 -2.95
CA VAL A 141 -12.94 11.43 -4.02
C VAL A 141 -14.29 10.89 -4.47
N PRO A 142 -15.37 11.70 -4.44
CA PRO A 142 -16.73 11.20 -4.73
C PRO A 142 -16.96 10.88 -6.21
N GLU A 143 -16.25 11.54 -7.11
CA GLU A 143 -16.36 11.40 -8.56
C GLU A 143 -14.98 11.34 -9.20
N ALA A 144 -14.90 10.90 -10.46
CA ALA A 144 -13.65 10.92 -11.21
C ALA A 144 -13.15 12.37 -11.34
N SER A 145 -11.94 12.60 -10.86
CA SER A 145 -11.31 13.91 -10.89
C SER A 145 -10.80 14.25 -12.30
N ASP A 146 -10.83 15.53 -12.66
CA ASP A 146 -10.32 16.02 -13.95
C ASP A 146 -8.82 15.70 -14.13
N GLU A 147 -8.07 15.56 -13.05
CA GLU A 147 -6.65 15.19 -13.06
C GLU A 147 -6.37 13.78 -13.62
N PHE A 148 -7.38 12.88 -13.62
CA PHE A 148 -7.28 11.55 -14.20
C PHE A 148 -7.67 11.50 -15.67
N GLN A 149 -8.14 12.58 -16.26
CA GLN A 149 -8.51 12.62 -17.68
C GLN A 149 -7.29 12.31 -18.57
N GLY A 150 -7.47 11.37 -19.49
CA GLY A 150 -6.41 10.96 -20.42
C GLY A 150 -5.30 10.09 -19.81
N THR A 151 -5.33 9.78 -18.52
CA THR A 151 -4.34 8.93 -17.84
C THR A 151 -4.63 7.44 -17.95
N GLY A 152 -5.87 7.07 -18.25
CA GLY A 152 -6.36 5.68 -18.19
C GLY A 152 -6.69 5.19 -16.78
N ILE A 153 -6.53 6.03 -15.74
CA ILE A 153 -6.90 5.71 -14.37
C ILE A 153 -8.42 5.65 -14.26
N ALA A 154 -8.96 4.52 -13.81
CA ALA A 154 -10.39 4.34 -13.57
C ALA A 154 -10.69 4.31 -12.06
N MET A 155 -11.80 4.94 -11.68
CA MET A 155 -12.32 4.96 -10.32
C MET A 155 -13.53 4.05 -10.17
N THR A 156 -13.66 3.41 -9.00
CA THR A 156 -14.82 2.58 -8.66
C THR A 156 -15.07 2.57 -7.15
N LEU A 157 -16.32 2.51 -6.74
CA LEU A 157 -16.73 2.31 -5.36
C LEU A 157 -17.36 0.92 -5.13
N GLN A 158 -17.33 0.06 -6.14
CA GLN A 158 -18.01 -1.25 -6.11
C GLN A 158 -17.22 -2.33 -5.35
N HIS A 159 -15.93 -2.06 -5.05
CA HIS A 159 -15.03 -3.04 -4.41
C HIS A 159 -14.47 -2.54 -3.07
N PRO A 160 -15.33 -2.19 -2.08
CA PRO A 160 -14.91 -1.48 -0.87
C PRO A 160 -13.97 -2.29 0.04
N LYS A 161 -13.79 -3.59 -0.23
CA LYS A 161 -12.89 -4.47 0.53
C LYS A 161 -11.56 -4.74 -0.19
N ALA A 162 -11.37 -4.17 -1.38
CA ALA A 162 -10.22 -4.51 -2.20
C ALA A 162 -9.55 -3.29 -2.86
N TYR A 163 -10.29 -2.53 -3.66
CA TYR A 163 -9.71 -1.42 -4.41
C TYR A 163 -10.78 -0.37 -4.74
N ASN A 164 -10.33 0.85 -5.02
CA ASN A 164 -11.16 1.94 -5.51
C ASN A 164 -10.57 2.64 -6.74
N ARG A 165 -9.41 2.15 -7.23
CA ARG A 165 -8.74 2.61 -8.45
C ARG A 165 -8.25 1.42 -9.26
N ILE A 166 -8.28 1.54 -10.59
CA ILE A 166 -7.57 0.66 -11.53
C ILE A 166 -6.59 1.57 -12.26
N VAL A 167 -5.29 1.33 -12.07
CA VAL A 167 -4.23 2.24 -12.49
C VAL A 167 -3.32 1.53 -13.49
N PRO A 168 -3.15 2.06 -14.73
CA PRO A 168 -2.20 1.50 -15.68
C PRO A 168 -0.79 1.44 -15.11
N ALA A 169 -0.08 0.32 -15.31
CA ALA A 169 1.28 0.14 -14.80
C ALA A 169 2.24 1.27 -15.21
N ALA A 170 2.04 1.84 -16.40
CA ALA A 170 2.85 2.94 -16.93
C ALA A 170 2.76 4.24 -16.09
N CYS A 171 1.71 4.41 -15.26
CA CYS A 171 1.60 5.57 -14.37
C CYS A 171 2.63 5.53 -13.25
N PHE A 172 2.97 4.35 -12.74
CA PHE A 172 3.79 4.20 -11.52
C PHE A 172 5.26 4.54 -11.73
N ASN A 173 5.89 4.05 -12.80
CA ASN A 173 7.36 4.12 -12.93
C ASN A 173 7.90 5.51 -13.34
N ARG A 174 7.07 6.50 -13.45
CA ARG A 174 7.46 7.89 -13.75
C ARG A 174 8.25 8.50 -12.60
N GLU A 175 9.22 9.36 -12.93
CA GLU A 175 10.03 10.08 -11.95
C GLU A 175 9.48 11.49 -11.68
N GLU A 176 8.75 12.05 -12.64
CA GLU A 176 8.06 13.34 -12.48
C GLU A 176 6.87 13.26 -11.51
N ASN A 177 6.53 14.41 -10.91
CA ASN A 177 5.30 14.53 -10.10
C ASN A 177 4.08 14.45 -11.03
N ALA A 178 3.49 13.28 -11.09
CA ALA A 178 2.28 12.97 -11.85
C ALA A 178 1.38 12.04 -11.02
N PRO A 179 0.06 11.99 -11.28
CA PRO A 179 -0.85 11.13 -10.52
C PRO A 179 -0.36 9.68 -10.47
N TYR A 180 -0.15 9.20 -9.24
CA TYR A 180 0.32 7.86 -8.89
C TYR A 180 1.72 7.48 -9.36
N ALA A 181 2.54 8.46 -9.77
CA ALA A 181 3.95 8.24 -10.03
C ALA A 181 4.72 7.89 -8.74
N LEU A 182 5.65 6.93 -8.80
CA LEU A 182 6.52 6.56 -7.69
C LEU A 182 7.63 7.61 -7.44
N GLY A 183 7.82 8.54 -8.38
CA GLY A 183 8.83 9.60 -8.28
C GLY A 183 10.27 9.13 -8.52
N PRO A 184 11.25 9.97 -8.16
CA PRO A 184 12.68 9.69 -8.31
C PRO A 184 13.06 8.37 -7.63
N ILE A 185 13.94 7.59 -8.27
CA ILE A 185 14.31 6.25 -7.81
C ILE A 185 14.82 6.24 -6.37
N GLU A 186 15.65 7.21 -5.99
CA GLU A 186 16.22 7.32 -4.64
C GLU A 186 15.17 7.58 -3.55
N ASP A 187 14.02 8.13 -3.94
CA ASP A 187 12.92 8.46 -3.02
C ASP A 187 11.84 7.39 -2.93
N ARG A 188 11.90 6.38 -3.79
CA ARG A 188 10.90 5.32 -3.81
C ARG A 188 10.98 4.43 -2.57
N GLU A 189 9.80 4.07 -2.06
CA GLU A 189 9.68 3.09 -0.99
C GLU A 189 8.38 2.30 -1.10
N ALA A 190 8.41 1.08 -0.58
CA ALA A 190 7.24 0.23 -0.44
C ALA A 190 7.38 -0.69 0.76
N VAL A 191 6.23 -1.11 1.32
CA VAL A 191 6.15 -2.15 2.32
C VAL A 191 5.31 -3.28 1.76
N LEU A 192 5.90 -4.45 1.58
CA LEU A 192 5.19 -5.68 1.22
C LEU A 192 4.68 -6.35 2.48
N LEU A 193 3.41 -6.82 2.45
CA LEU A 193 2.82 -7.57 3.56
C LEU A 193 2.17 -8.84 3.03
N PHE A 194 2.25 -9.91 3.83
CA PHE A 194 1.64 -11.19 3.51
C PHE A 194 0.93 -11.79 4.72
N ASN A 195 -0.13 -12.54 4.44
CA ASN A 195 -0.63 -13.53 5.35
C ASN A 195 0.01 -14.89 4.96
N GLU A 196 0.92 -15.39 5.77
CA GLU A 196 1.70 -16.60 5.47
C GLU A 196 0.85 -17.87 5.36
N ARG A 197 -0.42 -17.87 5.85
CA ARG A 197 -1.35 -18.99 5.64
C ARG A 197 -1.92 -19.02 4.21
N THR A 198 -2.03 -17.86 3.57
CA THR A 198 -2.67 -17.73 2.24
C THR A 198 -1.69 -17.35 1.15
N LYS A 199 -0.44 -17.12 1.51
CA LYS A 199 0.65 -16.78 0.60
C LYS A 199 0.94 -17.95 -0.34
N LYS A 200 0.80 -17.71 -1.64
CA LYS A 200 1.15 -18.70 -2.66
C LYS A 200 2.67 -18.84 -2.75
N THR A 201 3.13 -20.06 -2.99
CA THR A 201 4.54 -20.32 -3.32
C THR A 201 4.84 -19.87 -4.75
N ALA A 202 6.11 -19.67 -5.10
CA ALA A 202 6.51 -19.37 -6.47
C ALA A 202 6.09 -20.47 -7.47
N GLN A 203 5.98 -21.71 -7.01
CA GLN A 203 5.49 -22.85 -7.80
C GLN A 203 4.00 -22.76 -8.08
N ASP A 204 3.20 -22.29 -7.11
CA ASP A 204 1.74 -22.12 -7.26
C ASP A 204 1.39 -21.02 -8.28
N THR A 205 2.31 -20.07 -8.53
CA THR A 205 2.10 -19.02 -9.53
C THR A 205 2.46 -19.45 -10.95
N ILE A 206 3.28 -20.50 -11.13
CA ILE A 206 3.66 -21.02 -12.44
C ILE A 206 2.57 -21.94 -13.04
N GLU A 207 1.79 -22.62 -12.20
CA GLU A 207 0.74 -23.56 -12.64
C GLU A 207 -0.46 -22.88 -13.36
N TYR A 208 -0.57 -21.56 -13.30
CA TYR A 208 -1.63 -20.81 -14.01
C TYR A 208 -1.27 -20.46 -15.46
N PHE A 209 -0.11 -20.88 -15.97
CA PHE A 209 0.35 -20.59 -17.34
C PHE A 209 0.50 -21.83 -18.24
N ILE A 210 -0.14 -22.95 -17.89
CA ILE A 210 -0.18 -24.17 -18.75
C ILE A 210 -1.59 -24.39 -19.27
#